data_35ab3dd14a7dfd11763e934f1b393b9d
#
_entry.id   35ab3dd14a7dfd11763e934f1b393b9d
#
_cell.length_a   1.000
_cell.length_b   1.000
_cell.length_c   1.000
_cell.angle_alpha   90.00
_cell.angle_beta   90.00
_cell.angle_gamma   90.00
#
_symmetry.space_group_name_H-M   'P 1'
#
loop_
_entity.id
_entity.type
_entity.pdbx_description
1 polymer ?
#
loop_
_entity_poly.entity_id
_entity_poly.type
_entity_poly.pdbx_seq_one_letter_code
_entity_poly.pdbx_strand_id
1 'polypeptide(L)'
;GRQLISQFFEVNTNFLCKSFQQSPQDWKDLKQERFYAQFDNLLRHGSEQWLRDKIKNFDKDPEFQSLVRLIAFGTAGLYYYVGILLKVLHAEGKYSVDEITPTYVGGNGSRLLNWLDNSGEFDRNSEINDLFSYMLSRGSGFEDAEEKTRLSQKPKDEVSCGLVLSDTSLKGLTRKQKDPLIAGEVCEINGEKIEYNSRLEWGDTIKDFKIPELGQLFTFVDEFNLGIQELELEDLKPMPQHQRGKGLEAKYKEQLYRNTRRELDAMLLKEFKKGDAEDIRPDAPFILGLKALLRVLAMEWAGK
;
A
#
# COMPACT_ATOMS: atom_id res chain seq x y z
N GLY A 1 -0.19 -16.25 10.96
CA GLY A 1 -0.92 -15.15 11.58
C GLY A 1 -1.30 -15.42 13.06
N ARG A 2 -1.92 -16.55 13.39
CA ARG A 2 -2.33 -16.87 14.80
C ARG A 2 -1.13 -17.11 15.70
N GLN A 3 -0.17 -17.86 15.20
CA GLN A 3 1.04 -18.22 15.93
C GLN A 3 1.90 -16.98 16.19
N LEU A 4 2.00 -16.11 15.19
CA LEU A 4 2.67 -14.83 15.27
C LEU A 4 2.05 -13.94 16.37
N ILE A 5 0.73 -13.77 16.38
CA ILE A 5 0.03 -12.96 17.39
C ILE A 5 0.20 -13.55 18.79
N SER A 6 0.13 -14.86 18.94
CA SER A 6 0.30 -15.50 20.26
C SER A 6 1.72 -15.35 20.77
N GLN A 7 2.72 -15.42 19.91
CA GLN A 7 4.11 -15.22 20.24
C GLN A 7 4.40 -13.75 20.58
N PHE A 8 3.84 -12.81 19.80
CA PHE A 8 4.03 -11.38 20.03
C PHE A 8 3.49 -10.90 21.38
N PHE A 9 2.33 -11.41 21.79
CA PHE A 9 1.65 -10.84 22.95
C PHE A 9 1.77 -11.68 24.20
N GLU A 10 2.40 -12.86 24.14
CA GLU A 10 2.22 -13.86 25.22
C GLU A 10 0.75 -13.99 25.61
N VAL A 11 -0.14 -13.53 24.73
CA VAL A 11 -1.57 -13.59 24.95
C VAL A 11 -1.91 -15.06 25.00
N ASN A 12 -2.45 -15.46 26.10
CA ASN A 12 -2.93 -16.79 26.30
C ASN A 12 -3.79 -17.20 25.08
N THR A 13 -3.19 -17.98 24.18
CA THR A 13 -3.86 -18.49 22.97
C THR A 13 -5.17 -19.16 23.30
N ASN A 14 -5.32 -19.66 24.54
CA ASN A 14 -6.56 -20.17 25.04
C ASN A 14 -7.69 -19.12 25.14
N PHE A 15 -7.38 -17.85 25.37
CA PHE A 15 -8.40 -16.81 25.34
C PHE A 15 -8.85 -16.51 23.90
N LEU A 16 -7.93 -16.41 23.00
CA LEU A 16 -8.26 -16.33 21.56
C LEU A 16 -8.96 -17.62 21.11
N CYS A 17 -8.48 -18.81 21.51
CA CYS A 17 -9.09 -20.08 21.15
C CYS A 17 -10.44 -20.33 21.83
N LYS A 18 -10.65 -19.99 23.09
CA LYS A 18 -11.95 -20.19 23.77
C LYS A 18 -13.06 -19.31 23.19
N SER A 19 -12.75 -18.06 22.84
CA SER A 19 -13.74 -17.27 22.09
C SER A 19 -13.98 -17.83 20.68
N PHE A 20 -13.15 -18.73 20.22
CA PHE A 20 -13.14 -19.31 18.89
C PHE A 20 -13.81 -20.69 18.78
N GLN A 21 -14.23 -21.30 19.85
CA GLN A 21 -14.80 -22.66 19.79
C GLN A 21 -16.32 -22.70 19.58
N GLN A 22 -17.01 -21.57 19.51
CA GLN A 22 -18.48 -21.57 19.60
C GLN A 22 -19.26 -21.67 18.29
N SER A 23 -18.72 -21.46 17.14
CA SER A 23 -19.33 -21.85 15.84
C SER A 23 -18.44 -21.55 14.65
N PRO A 24 -18.26 -22.47 13.69
CA PRO A 24 -17.43 -22.23 12.49
C PRO A 24 -18.00 -21.20 11.52
N GLN A 25 -19.30 -20.99 11.51
CA GLN A 25 -19.98 -20.13 10.55
C GLN A 25 -19.96 -18.65 10.97
N ASP A 26 -20.25 -18.37 12.24
CA ASP A 26 -20.20 -17.01 12.83
C ASP A 26 -18.76 -16.48 12.95
N TRP A 27 -17.81 -17.37 12.79
CA TRP A 27 -16.39 -17.13 12.82
C TRP A 27 -15.88 -16.29 11.65
N LYS A 28 -16.44 -16.53 10.47
CA LYS A 28 -15.93 -15.89 9.27
C LYS A 28 -16.20 -14.40 9.25
N ASP A 29 -17.29 -13.95 9.83
CA ASP A 29 -17.71 -12.56 9.67
C ASP A 29 -17.34 -11.66 10.86
N LEU A 30 -17.79 -11.95 12.07
CA LEU A 30 -17.58 -11.06 13.22
C LEU A 30 -16.22 -11.16 13.88
N LYS A 31 -15.64 -12.37 13.93
CA LYS A 31 -14.35 -12.58 14.59
C LYS A 31 -13.18 -12.27 13.70
N GLN A 32 -13.37 -12.41 12.41
CA GLN A 32 -12.37 -12.01 11.42
C GLN A 32 -12.15 -10.50 11.48
N GLU A 33 -13.21 -9.69 11.56
CA GLU A 33 -13.11 -8.24 11.70
C GLU A 33 -12.44 -7.81 13.01
N ARG A 34 -12.83 -8.42 14.13
CA ARG A 34 -12.18 -8.13 15.44
C ARG A 34 -10.72 -8.54 15.46
N PHE A 35 -10.40 -9.67 14.88
CA PHE A 35 -9.03 -10.14 14.77
C PHE A 35 -8.20 -9.18 13.92
N TYR A 36 -8.69 -8.77 12.77
CA TYR A 36 -8.00 -7.82 11.91
C TYR A 36 -7.87 -6.44 12.56
N ALA A 37 -8.89 -5.97 13.27
CA ALA A 37 -8.82 -4.72 14.01
C ALA A 37 -7.78 -4.76 15.13
N GLN A 38 -7.68 -5.87 15.85
CA GLN A 38 -6.66 -6.07 16.88
C GLN A 38 -5.26 -6.20 16.29
N PHE A 39 -5.13 -6.91 15.17
CA PHE A 39 -3.87 -7.06 14.46
C PHE A 39 -3.40 -5.73 13.86
N ASP A 40 -4.30 -4.98 13.23
CA ASP A 40 -4.02 -3.66 12.72
C ASP A 40 -3.60 -2.69 13.84
N ASN A 41 -4.32 -2.71 14.97
CA ASN A 41 -3.95 -1.92 16.14
C ASN A 41 -2.57 -2.30 16.67
N LEU A 42 -2.25 -3.59 16.69
CA LEU A 42 -0.93 -4.08 17.05
C LEU A 42 0.15 -3.54 16.13
N LEU A 43 -0.03 -3.71 14.84
CA LEU A 43 0.96 -3.27 13.85
C LEU A 43 1.23 -1.76 13.95
N ARG A 44 0.21 -0.98 14.27
CA ARG A 44 0.33 0.48 14.41
C ARG A 44 0.93 0.94 15.73
N HIS A 45 0.80 0.17 16.79
CA HIS A 45 1.26 0.54 18.14
C HIS A 45 2.41 -0.32 18.64
N GLY A 46 2.74 -1.35 17.91
CA GLY A 46 3.71 -2.36 18.33
C GLY A 46 5.17 -1.97 18.13
N SER A 47 5.45 -0.81 17.57
CA SER A 47 6.81 -0.30 17.37
C SER A 47 7.44 0.33 18.62
N GLU A 48 6.76 0.25 19.77
CA GLU A 48 7.29 0.74 21.03
C GLU A 48 8.44 -0.14 21.56
N GLN A 49 9.32 0.45 22.36
CA GLN A 49 10.58 -0.14 22.82
C GLN A 49 10.47 -1.59 23.35
N TRP A 50 9.38 -1.92 24.06
CA TRP A 50 9.15 -3.26 24.60
C TRP A 50 8.92 -4.34 23.53
N LEU A 51 8.43 -3.95 22.36
CA LEU A 51 8.29 -4.84 21.21
C LEU A 51 9.61 -5.05 20.48
N ARG A 52 10.47 -4.04 20.44
CA ARG A 52 11.79 -4.14 19.82
C ARG A 52 12.61 -5.25 20.41
N ASP A 53 12.59 -5.41 21.74
CA ASP A 53 13.30 -6.49 22.42
C ASP A 53 12.73 -7.88 22.05
N LYS A 54 11.44 -7.94 21.71
CA LYS A 54 10.81 -9.16 21.20
C LYS A 54 11.07 -9.37 19.70
N ILE A 55 11.10 -8.32 18.90
CA ILE A 55 11.35 -8.37 17.45
C ILE A 55 12.74 -8.97 17.14
N LYS A 56 13.76 -8.70 17.92
CA LYS A 56 15.10 -9.30 17.73
C LYS A 56 15.09 -10.83 17.64
N ASN A 57 14.06 -11.47 18.16
CA ASN A 57 13.88 -12.91 18.05
C ASN A 57 13.08 -13.33 16.80
N PHE A 58 12.43 -12.37 16.10
CA PHE A 58 11.59 -12.62 14.94
C PHE A 58 12.28 -12.31 13.61
N ASP A 59 13.42 -11.63 13.59
CA ASP A 59 14.18 -11.30 12.37
C ASP A 59 14.46 -12.53 11.49
N LYS A 60 14.45 -13.72 12.09
CA LYS A 60 14.65 -14.99 11.40
C LYS A 60 13.36 -15.73 11.08
N ASP A 61 12.19 -15.21 11.50
CA ASP A 61 10.91 -15.84 11.22
C ASP A 61 10.45 -15.53 9.79
N PRO A 62 10.31 -16.54 8.91
CA PRO A 62 9.91 -16.33 7.51
C PRO A 62 8.53 -15.67 7.36
N GLU A 63 7.58 -15.92 8.29
CA GLU A 63 6.26 -15.31 8.25
C GLU A 63 6.36 -13.81 8.57
N PHE A 64 7.21 -13.44 9.52
CA PHE A 64 7.46 -12.04 9.84
C PHE A 64 8.17 -11.31 8.70
N GLN A 65 9.21 -11.90 8.13
CA GLN A 65 9.89 -11.33 6.96
C GLN A 65 8.93 -11.15 5.78
N SER A 66 8.00 -12.08 5.59
CA SER A 66 6.97 -11.95 4.55
C SER A 66 6.02 -10.78 4.83
N LEU A 67 5.66 -10.53 6.10
CA LEU A 67 4.84 -9.39 6.49
C LEU A 67 5.56 -8.07 6.23
N VAL A 68 6.82 -7.95 6.67
CA VAL A 68 7.66 -6.76 6.45
C VAL A 68 7.77 -6.47 4.95
N ARG A 69 8.04 -7.50 4.16
CA ARG A 69 8.10 -7.37 2.69
C ARG A 69 6.78 -6.89 2.09
N LEU A 70 5.63 -7.40 2.56
CA LEU A 70 4.32 -6.95 2.09
C LEU A 70 4.06 -5.47 2.44
N ILE A 71 4.47 -5.03 3.64
CA ILE A 71 4.36 -3.62 4.03
C ILE A 71 5.25 -2.75 3.12
N ALA A 72 6.51 -3.15 2.92
CA ALA A 72 7.44 -2.45 2.03
C ALA A 72 6.89 -2.36 0.60
N PHE A 73 6.47 -3.49 0.05
CA PHE A 73 5.92 -3.57 -1.31
C PHE A 73 4.66 -2.71 -1.47
N GLY A 74 3.71 -2.82 -0.54
CA GLY A 74 2.48 -2.03 -0.58
C GLY A 74 2.75 -0.53 -0.47
N THR A 75 3.65 -0.12 0.43
CA THR A 75 4.05 1.28 0.59
C THR A 75 4.76 1.79 -0.65
N ALA A 76 5.74 1.05 -1.17
CA ALA A 76 6.45 1.38 -2.40
C ALA A 76 5.49 1.55 -3.59
N GLY A 77 4.45 0.70 -3.69
CA GLY A 77 3.40 0.83 -4.70
C GLY A 77 2.58 2.12 -4.57
N LEU A 78 2.31 2.56 -3.34
CA LEU A 78 1.67 3.86 -3.11
C LEU A 78 2.58 5.01 -3.55
N TYR A 79 3.89 4.94 -3.27
CA TYR A 79 4.85 5.96 -3.72
C TYR A 79 4.98 6.01 -5.24
N TYR A 80 5.01 4.86 -5.90
CA TYR A 80 4.99 4.79 -7.36
C TYR A 80 3.73 5.45 -7.95
N TYR A 81 2.55 5.16 -7.35
CA TYR A 81 1.30 5.79 -7.76
C TYR A 81 1.28 7.31 -7.53
N VAL A 82 1.82 7.78 -6.39
CA VAL A 82 1.99 9.21 -6.12
C VAL A 82 2.93 9.84 -7.16
N GLY A 83 3.97 9.13 -7.59
CA GLY A 83 4.84 9.56 -8.69
C GLY A 83 4.04 9.80 -9.98
N ILE A 84 3.17 8.86 -10.38
CA ILE A 84 2.28 9.05 -11.55
C ILE A 84 1.38 10.28 -11.36
N LEU A 85 0.84 10.50 -10.16
CA LEU A 85 0.04 11.68 -9.84
C LEU A 85 0.86 12.97 -10.01
N LEU A 86 2.08 13.02 -9.51
CA LEU A 86 2.96 14.19 -9.63
C LEU A 86 3.26 14.51 -11.10
N LYS A 87 3.53 13.49 -11.93
CA LYS A 87 3.71 13.64 -13.37
C LYS A 87 2.52 14.31 -14.05
N VAL A 88 1.31 13.87 -13.70
CA VAL A 88 0.08 14.46 -14.26
C VAL A 88 -0.10 15.89 -13.79
N LEU A 89 0.10 16.16 -12.50
CA LEU A 89 -0.01 17.51 -11.95
C LEU A 89 1.03 18.47 -12.53
N HIS A 90 2.24 17.99 -12.83
CA HIS A 90 3.26 18.78 -13.52
C HIS A 90 2.83 19.10 -14.95
N ALA A 91 2.35 18.11 -15.70
CA ALA A 91 1.85 18.32 -17.05
C ALA A 91 0.67 19.32 -17.13
N GLU A 92 -0.12 19.40 -16.04
CA GLU A 92 -1.21 20.38 -15.91
C GLU A 92 -0.74 21.75 -15.37
N GLY A 93 0.54 21.94 -15.12
CA GLY A 93 1.10 23.19 -14.55
C GLY A 93 0.70 23.43 -13.08
N LYS A 94 0.23 22.39 -12.37
CA LYS A 94 -0.16 22.46 -10.96
C LYS A 94 0.98 22.08 -10.01
N TYR A 95 1.98 21.44 -10.52
CA TYR A 95 3.24 21.13 -9.85
C TYR A 95 4.36 21.73 -10.69
N SER A 96 5.10 22.68 -10.12
CA SER A 96 5.97 23.58 -10.88
C SER A 96 7.41 23.08 -11.04
N VAL A 97 7.78 22.04 -10.32
CA VAL A 97 9.13 21.46 -10.30
C VAL A 97 9.11 20.07 -10.92
N ASP A 98 10.21 19.68 -11.52
CA ASP A 98 10.46 18.33 -12.06
C ASP A 98 11.39 17.52 -11.14
N GLU A 99 11.45 17.92 -9.87
CA GLU A 99 12.18 17.28 -8.79
C GLU A 99 11.22 16.68 -7.76
N ILE A 100 11.68 15.65 -7.06
CA ILE A 100 10.94 15.07 -5.94
C ILE A 100 11.11 15.97 -4.72
N THR A 101 9.99 16.44 -4.18
CA THR A 101 9.97 17.20 -2.93
C THR A 101 9.84 16.27 -1.72
N PRO A 102 10.22 16.74 -0.50
CA PRO A 102 10.05 15.96 0.71
C PRO A 102 8.62 15.46 0.88
N THR A 103 8.46 14.17 1.14
CA THR A 103 7.16 13.56 1.39
C THR A 103 6.89 13.48 2.89
N TYR A 104 5.73 13.95 3.32
CA TYR A 104 5.29 13.83 4.70
C TYR A 104 4.17 12.82 4.80
N VAL A 105 4.38 11.78 5.61
CA VAL A 105 3.37 10.75 5.85
C VAL A 105 2.79 10.95 7.24
N GLY A 106 1.50 11.22 7.28
CA GLY A 106 0.73 11.42 8.49
C GLY A 106 -0.28 10.31 8.73
N GLY A 107 -1.06 10.49 9.82
CA GLY A 107 -2.06 9.54 10.22
C GLY A 107 -1.51 8.27 10.86
N ASN A 108 -2.39 7.54 11.52
CA ASN A 108 -1.99 6.37 12.31
C ASN A 108 -1.39 5.22 11.48
N GLY A 109 -1.69 5.19 10.17
CA GLY A 109 -1.12 4.22 9.23
C GLY A 109 0.39 4.38 9.01
N SER A 110 0.93 5.60 9.19
CA SER A 110 2.36 5.88 9.03
C SER A 110 3.24 5.04 9.97
N ARG A 111 2.71 4.64 11.12
CA ARG A 111 3.42 3.79 12.09
C ARG A 111 3.78 2.41 11.56
N LEU A 112 3.13 1.96 10.49
CA LEU A 112 3.51 0.70 9.83
C LEU A 112 4.92 0.77 9.24
N LEU A 113 5.41 1.97 8.90
CA LEU A 113 6.75 2.16 8.37
C LEU A 113 7.84 1.82 9.38
N ASN A 114 7.55 1.93 10.68
CA ASN A 114 8.50 1.57 11.73
C ASN A 114 8.93 0.09 11.69
N TRP A 115 8.12 -0.77 11.08
CA TRP A 115 8.46 -2.19 10.89
C TRP A 115 9.47 -2.42 9.76
N LEU A 116 9.73 -1.40 8.96
CA LEU A 116 10.66 -1.46 7.83
C LEU A 116 12.07 -1.03 8.21
N ASP A 117 12.28 -0.60 9.44
CA ASP A 117 13.57 -0.20 9.96
C ASP A 117 14.01 -1.14 11.06
N ASN A 118 15.27 -1.59 11.00
CA ASN A 118 15.84 -2.52 11.96
C ASN A 118 15.92 -1.93 13.39
N SER A 119 15.98 -0.59 13.50
CA SER A 119 15.88 0.10 14.79
C SER A 119 14.46 0.04 15.38
N GLY A 120 13.46 -0.24 14.54
CA GLY A 120 12.04 -0.16 14.85
C GLY A 120 11.52 1.27 14.88
N GLU A 121 12.25 2.22 14.32
CA GLU A 121 11.88 3.61 14.22
C GLU A 121 12.26 4.14 12.84
N PHE A 122 11.26 4.30 12.00
CA PHE A 122 11.45 4.83 10.66
C PHE A 122 11.77 6.33 10.73
N ASP A 123 12.88 6.71 10.15
CA ASP A 123 13.28 8.11 10.01
C ASP A 123 13.85 8.40 8.61
N ARG A 124 14.39 9.61 8.45
CA ARG A 124 15.00 10.06 7.19
C ARG A 124 16.26 9.27 6.80
N ASN A 125 16.89 8.58 7.74
CA ASN A 125 18.13 7.82 7.52
C ASN A 125 17.86 6.33 7.32
N SER A 126 16.60 5.91 7.42
CA SER A 126 16.22 4.52 7.19
C SER A 126 16.51 4.12 5.75
N GLU A 127 17.25 3.04 5.52
CA GLU A 127 17.65 2.56 4.19
C GLU A 127 16.47 2.36 3.24
N ILE A 128 15.34 1.89 3.77
CA ILE A 128 14.09 1.72 3.00
C ILE A 128 13.57 3.04 2.42
N ASN A 129 13.97 4.19 2.99
CA ASN A 129 13.54 5.50 2.52
C ASN A 129 14.08 5.80 1.12
N ASP A 130 15.25 5.27 0.79
CA ASP A 130 15.84 5.39 -0.55
C ASP A 130 14.98 4.66 -1.59
N LEU A 131 14.42 3.51 -1.22
CA LEU A 131 13.49 2.78 -2.09
C LEU A 131 12.20 3.58 -2.34
N PHE A 132 11.68 4.30 -1.35
CA PHE A 132 10.48 5.12 -1.54
C PHE A 132 10.75 6.31 -2.46
N SER A 133 11.88 6.98 -2.31
CA SER A 133 12.32 8.04 -3.22
C SER A 133 12.52 7.51 -4.65
N TYR A 134 13.18 6.37 -4.78
CA TYR A 134 13.34 5.66 -6.05
C TYR A 134 11.98 5.36 -6.71
N MET A 135 11.00 4.88 -5.95
CA MET A 135 9.65 4.60 -6.49
C MET A 135 8.91 5.87 -6.94
N LEU A 136 9.05 6.97 -6.19
CA LEU A 136 8.51 8.28 -6.62
C LEU A 136 9.15 8.72 -7.94
N SER A 137 10.46 8.62 -8.06
CA SER A 137 11.22 8.95 -9.27
C SER A 137 10.74 8.09 -10.45
N ARG A 138 10.63 6.79 -10.28
CA ARG A 138 10.18 5.87 -11.35
C ARG A 138 8.74 6.12 -11.79
N GLY A 139 7.85 6.45 -10.85
CA GLY A 139 6.46 6.79 -11.16
C GLY A 139 6.29 8.13 -11.87
N SER A 140 7.06 9.15 -11.44
CA SER A 140 6.97 10.51 -11.99
C SER A 140 7.82 10.71 -13.24
N GLY A 141 8.95 10.01 -13.33
CA GLY A 141 10.02 10.30 -14.31
C GLY A 141 10.86 11.52 -13.93
N PHE A 142 10.73 12.02 -12.70
CA PHE A 142 11.53 13.13 -12.17
C PHE A 142 12.85 12.62 -11.60
N GLU A 143 13.85 13.50 -11.56
CA GLU A 143 15.10 13.18 -10.89
C GLU A 143 14.87 12.97 -9.40
N ASP A 144 15.57 11.99 -8.84
CA ASP A 144 15.57 11.75 -7.40
C ASP A 144 16.41 12.84 -6.74
N ALA A 145 15.72 13.86 -6.24
CA ALA A 145 16.34 14.77 -5.30
C ALA A 145 16.52 14.02 -3.97
N GLU A 146 17.64 14.17 -3.28
CA GLU A 146 18.00 13.48 -2.02
C GLU A 146 16.98 13.72 -0.86
N GLU A 147 15.74 14.03 -1.19
CA GLU A 147 14.69 14.38 -0.25
C GLU A 147 13.94 13.14 0.23
N LYS A 148 14.00 12.94 1.53
CA LYS A 148 13.52 11.75 2.19
C LYS A 148 12.11 11.93 2.75
N THR A 149 11.40 10.81 2.84
CA THR A 149 10.12 10.75 3.55
C THR A 149 10.31 11.03 5.04
N ARG A 150 9.39 11.82 5.60
CA ARG A 150 9.32 12.13 7.03
C ARG A 150 7.98 11.71 7.60
N LEU A 151 8.01 11.10 8.77
CA LEU A 151 6.77 10.80 9.49
C LEU A 151 6.33 11.98 10.35
N SER A 152 5.03 12.13 10.49
CA SER A 152 4.48 13.02 11.50
C SER A 152 4.86 12.55 12.91
N GLN A 153 5.33 13.46 13.73
CA GLN A 153 5.66 13.16 15.13
C GLN A 153 4.43 12.86 15.99
N LYS A 154 3.26 13.37 15.58
CA LYS A 154 2.00 13.23 16.29
C LYS A 154 0.86 12.81 15.38
N PRO A 155 0.93 11.61 14.77
CA PRO A 155 -0.01 11.20 13.72
C PRO A 155 -1.48 11.15 14.16
N LYS A 156 -1.78 11.10 15.47
CA LYS A 156 -3.16 11.17 15.98
C LYS A 156 -3.66 12.60 16.19
N ASP A 157 -2.74 13.54 16.37
CA ASP A 157 -3.09 14.93 16.72
C ASP A 157 -3.30 15.80 15.47
N GLU A 158 -2.95 15.33 14.29
CA GLU A 158 -3.01 16.08 13.03
C GLU A 158 -4.41 16.64 12.74
N VAL A 159 -5.45 15.80 12.90
CA VAL A 159 -6.83 16.24 12.72
C VAL A 159 -7.22 17.28 13.78
N SER A 160 -6.85 17.04 15.03
CA SER A 160 -7.12 17.97 16.14
C SER A 160 -6.37 19.28 15.95
N CYS A 161 -5.11 19.24 15.50
CA CYS A 161 -4.34 20.43 15.15
C CYS A 161 -4.99 21.19 13.98
N GLY A 162 -5.46 20.47 12.96
CA GLY A 162 -6.18 21.07 11.83
C GLY A 162 -7.46 21.78 12.24
N LEU A 163 -8.20 21.25 13.21
CA LEU A 163 -9.45 21.83 13.70
C LEU A 163 -9.25 23.15 14.47
N VAL A 164 -8.05 23.42 15.01
CA VAL A 164 -7.74 24.66 15.72
C VAL A 164 -7.09 25.72 14.82
N LEU A 165 -6.82 25.40 13.55
CA LEU A 165 -6.33 26.38 12.60
C LEU A 165 -7.41 27.42 12.31
N SER A 166 -7.01 28.69 12.19
CA SER A 166 -7.95 29.76 11.85
C SER A 166 -8.51 29.57 10.43
N ASP A 167 -9.74 30.04 10.22
CA ASP A 167 -10.39 30.06 8.90
C ASP A 167 -9.51 30.70 7.81
N THR A 168 -8.66 31.66 8.17
CA THR A 168 -7.70 32.28 7.26
C THR A 168 -6.62 31.32 6.80
N SER A 169 -6.12 30.47 7.69
CA SER A 169 -5.14 29.43 7.38
C SER A 169 -5.77 28.29 6.54
N LEU A 170 -7.06 28.03 6.75
CA LEU A 170 -7.80 26.99 6.03
C LEU A 170 -8.36 27.47 4.69
N LYS A 171 -8.52 28.78 4.46
CA LYS A 171 -9.10 29.33 3.21
C LYS A 171 -8.36 28.91 1.94
N GLY A 172 -7.08 28.60 2.03
CA GLY A 172 -6.31 28.04 0.93
C GLY A 172 -6.60 26.56 0.67
N LEU A 173 -7.04 25.82 1.72
CA LEU A 173 -7.30 24.37 1.69
C LEU A 173 -8.78 24.05 1.40
N THR A 174 -9.69 24.99 1.70
CA THR A 174 -11.15 24.80 1.57
C THR A 174 -11.69 25.08 0.17
N ARG A 175 -10.85 25.35 -0.84
CA ARG A 175 -11.33 25.27 -2.21
C ARG A 175 -11.86 23.87 -2.44
N LYS A 176 -13.13 23.77 -2.85
CA LYS A 176 -13.81 22.58 -3.35
C LYS A 176 -13.12 22.04 -4.62
N GLN A 177 -11.82 21.83 -4.55
CA GLN A 177 -11.12 21.08 -5.56
C GLN A 177 -11.43 19.62 -5.25
N LYS A 178 -12.20 18.97 -6.12
CA LYS A 178 -12.32 17.51 -6.12
C LYS A 178 -10.89 16.98 -6.09
N ASP A 179 -10.58 16.15 -5.11
CA ASP A 179 -9.27 15.54 -5.01
C ASP A 179 -8.92 14.89 -6.36
N PRO A 180 -7.73 15.18 -6.91
CA PRO A 180 -7.36 14.60 -8.18
C PRO A 180 -7.18 13.10 -8.00
N LEU A 181 -8.12 12.33 -8.46
CA LEU A 181 -7.96 10.90 -8.59
C LEU A 181 -7.46 10.61 -10.00
N ILE A 182 -6.30 9.98 -10.10
CA ILE A 182 -5.70 9.55 -11.36
C ILE A 182 -5.92 8.06 -11.52
N ALA A 183 -6.14 7.60 -12.73
CA ALA A 183 -6.36 6.18 -12.99
C ALA A 183 -5.17 5.31 -12.53
N GLY A 184 -3.95 5.71 -12.87
CA GLY A 184 -2.73 4.98 -12.54
C GLY A 184 -2.59 3.66 -13.31
N GLU A 185 -3.67 3.19 -13.93
CA GLU A 185 -3.76 2.03 -14.80
C GLU A 185 -4.82 2.28 -15.88
N VAL A 186 -4.69 1.62 -17.01
CA VAL A 186 -5.72 1.72 -18.07
C VAL A 186 -7.02 1.10 -17.57
N CYS A 187 -8.13 1.83 -17.73
CA CYS A 187 -9.45 1.31 -17.37
C CYS A 187 -10.51 1.68 -18.41
N GLU A 188 -11.67 1.07 -18.29
CA GLU A 188 -12.87 1.39 -19.07
C GLU A 188 -14.01 1.72 -18.09
N ILE A 189 -14.66 2.86 -18.32
CA ILE A 189 -15.83 3.31 -17.56
C ILE A 189 -16.97 3.53 -18.54
N ASN A 190 -18.06 2.79 -18.37
CA ASN A 190 -19.24 2.86 -19.26
C ASN A 190 -18.88 2.68 -20.75
N GLY A 191 -17.85 1.86 -21.06
CA GLY A 191 -17.37 1.59 -22.39
C GLY A 191 -16.37 2.63 -22.96
N GLU A 192 -16.04 3.66 -22.20
CA GLU A 192 -15.01 4.64 -22.56
C GLU A 192 -13.66 4.24 -21.97
N LYS A 193 -12.63 4.16 -22.84
CA LYS A 193 -11.26 3.86 -22.42
C LYS A 193 -10.61 5.10 -21.79
N ILE A 194 -10.02 4.89 -20.62
CA ILE A 194 -9.31 5.91 -19.86
C ILE A 194 -7.85 5.49 -19.72
N GLU A 195 -6.94 6.36 -20.11
CA GLU A 195 -5.51 6.12 -20.02
C GLU A 195 -5.02 6.23 -18.56
N TYR A 196 -3.91 5.55 -18.24
CA TYR A 196 -3.36 5.46 -16.88
C TYR A 196 -3.03 6.83 -16.25
N ASN A 197 -2.67 7.82 -17.06
CA ASN A 197 -2.32 9.17 -16.64
C ASN A 197 -3.50 10.16 -16.69
N SER A 198 -4.71 9.67 -16.92
CA SER A 198 -5.91 10.50 -16.97
C SER A 198 -6.54 10.68 -15.60
N ARG A 199 -7.19 11.84 -15.41
CA ARG A 199 -8.05 12.06 -14.25
C ARG A 199 -9.30 11.21 -14.37
N LEU A 200 -9.68 10.64 -13.21
CA LEU A 200 -10.97 9.99 -13.09
C LEU A 200 -12.01 11.02 -12.65
N GLU A 201 -12.94 11.31 -13.52
CA GLU A 201 -14.15 12.03 -13.19
C GLU A 201 -15.26 10.99 -12.96
N TRP A 202 -15.52 10.66 -11.69
CA TRP A 202 -16.62 9.81 -11.36
C TRP A 202 -17.92 10.59 -11.60
N GLY A 203 -18.58 10.30 -12.73
CA GLY A 203 -19.95 10.76 -13.00
C GLY A 203 -20.95 10.13 -12.02
N ASP A 204 -22.16 10.65 -11.99
CA ASP A 204 -23.18 10.25 -11.01
C ASP A 204 -23.62 8.78 -11.11
N THR A 205 -23.27 8.06 -12.18
CA THR A 205 -23.67 6.66 -12.34
C THR A 205 -22.61 5.86 -13.11
N ILE A 206 -21.86 5.00 -12.41
CA ILE A 206 -21.00 4.00 -13.04
C ILE A 206 -21.82 2.73 -13.26
N LYS A 207 -22.09 2.39 -14.52
CA LYS A 207 -22.81 1.18 -14.90
C LYS A 207 -21.90 0.01 -15.21
N ASP A 208 -20.74 0.28 -15.79
CA ASP A 208 -19.73 -0.70 -16.15
C ASP A 208 -18.35 -0.14 -15.87
N PHE A 209 -17.51 -0.94 -15.20
CA PHE A 209 -16.13 -0.59 -14.87
C PHE A 209 -15.24 -1.80 -15.04
N LYS A 210 -14.20 -1.64 -15.83
CA LYS A 210 -13.22 -2.70 -16.11
C LYS A 210 -11.80 -2.15 -16.08
N ILE A 211 -10.87 -2.98 -15.69
CA ILE A 211 -9.43 -2.72 -15.78
C ILE A 211 -8.87 -3.77 -16.75
N PRO A 212 -8.78 -3.49 -18.07
CA PRO A 212 -8.41 -4.49 -19.06
C PRO A 212 -6.97 -4.96 -18.95
N GLU A 213 -6.08 -4.09 -18.48
CA GLU A 213 -4.65 -4.32 -18.40
C GLU A 213 -4.11 -3.94 -17.02
N LEU A 214 -2.97 -4.52 -16.65
CA LEU A 214 -2.24 -4.22 -15.41
C LEU A 214 -0.80 -3.83 -15.74
N GLY A 215 -0.62 -3.03 -16.79
CA GLY A 215 0.69 -2.67 -17.35
C GLY A 215 1.53 -1.86 -16.39
N GLN A 216 0.96 -0.83 -15.79
CA GLN A 216 1.67 0.03 -14.83
C GLN A 216 1.98 -0.72 -13.53
N LEU A 217 1.05 -1.56 -13.06
CA LEU A 217 1.27 -2.38 -11.88
C LEU A 217 2.45 -3.34 -12.07
N PHE A 218 2.56 -3.98 -13.23
CA PHE A 218 3.66 -4.91 -13.50
C PHE A 218 4.97 -4.19 -13.86
N THR A 219 4.92 -2.98 -14.35
CA THR A 219 6.09 -2.09 -14.43
C THR A 219 6.58 -1.76 -13.01
N PHE A 220 5.68 -1.39 -12.10
CA PHE A 220 6.02 -1.17 -10.70
C PHE A 220 6.69 -2.40 -10.05
N VAL A 221 6.17 -3.61 -10.31
CA VAL A 221 6.77 -4.85 -9.76
C VAL A 221 8.22 -5.01 -10.20
N ASP A 222 8.51 -4.79 -11.48
CA ASP A 222 9.87 -4.86 -11.99
C ASP A 222 10.76 -3.77 -11.39
N GLU A 223 10.29 -2.52 -11.32
CA GLU A 223 11.02 -1.40 -10.72
C GLU A 223 11.28 -1.60 -9.23
N PHE A 224 10.33 -2.17 -8.48
CA PHE A 224 10.52 -2.51 -7.07
C PHE A 224 11.68 -3.49 -6.86
N ASN A 225 11.73 -4.55 -7.65
CA ASN A 225 12.79 -5.54 -7.55
C ASN A 225 14.15 -4.99 -8.02
N LEU A 226 14.16 -4.11 -9.04
CA LEU A 226 15.36 -3.39 -9.47
C LEU A 226 15.85 -2.45 -8.37
N GLY A 227 14.97 -1.67 -7.77
CA GLY A 227 15.31 -0.75 -6.69
C GLY A 227 15.92 -1.46 -5.48
N ILE A 228 15.37 -2.60 -5.07
CA ILE A 228 15.98 -3.41 -4.01
C ILE A 228 17.42 -3.82 -4.35
N GLN A 229 17.67 -4.20 -5.62
CA GLN A 229 18.99 -4.64 -6.05
C GLN A 229 19.97 -3.48 -6.19
N GLU A 230 19.54 -2.35 -6.74
CA GLU A 230 20.37 -1.16 -6.95
C GLU A 230 20.76 -0.49 -5.62
N LEU A 231 19.84 -0.50 -4.65
CA LEU A 231 20.03 0.09 -3.33
C LEU A 231 20.65 -0.90 -2.31
N GLU A 232 20.95 -2.12 -2.74
CA GLU A 232 21.56 -3.17 -1.89
C GLU A 232 20.81 -3.41 -0.57
N LEU A 233 19.48 -3.37 -0.61
CA LEU A 233 18.63 -3.60 0.58
C LEU A 233 18.63 -5.09 0.96
N GLU A 234 19.60 -5.50 1.79
CA GLU A 234 19.86 -6.91 2.11
C GLU A 234 18.69 -7.61 2.80
N ASP A 235 17.94 -6.88 3.63
CA ASP A 235 16.78 -7.40 4.36
C ASP A 235 15.54 -7.60 3.48
N LEU A 236 15.50 -6.91 2.34
CA LEU A 236 14.46 -7.05 1.33
C LEU A 236 15.05 -7.75 0.10
N LYS A 237 14.75 -9.02 -0.05
CA LYS A 237 15.18 -9.77 -1.23
C LYS A 237 14.19 -9.57 -2.38
N PRO A 238 14.69 -9.42 -3.62
CA PRO A 238 13.84 -9.47 -4.80
C PRO A 238 13.02 -10.77 -4.85
N MET A 239 11.96 -10.79 -5.62
CA MET A 239 11.22 -12.03 -5.86
C MET A 239 12.18 -13.11 -6.41
N PRO A 240 12.10 -14.37 -5.94
CA PRO A 240 13.03 -15.43 -6.36
C PRO A 240 13.12 -15.59 -7.88
N GLN A 241 12.03 -15.32 -8.58
CA GLN A 241 11.92 -15.41 -10.03
C GLN A 241 12.34 -14.14 -10.77
N HIS A 242 12.81 -13.13 -10.05
CA HIS A 242 13.34 -11.91 -10.65
C HIS A 242 14.77 -12.13 -11.14
N GLN A 243 15.00 -11.86 -12.42
CA GLN A 243 16.32 -11.93 -13.03
C GLN A 243 16.93 -10.54 -13.08
N ARG A 244 18.15 -10.40 -12.56
CA ARG A 244 18.86 -9.11 -12.54
C ARG A 244 18.93 -8.50 -13.95
N GLY A 245 18.44 -7.24 -14.07
CA GLY A 245 18.42 -6.50 -15.34
C GLY A 245 17.40 -6.97 -16.38
N LYS A 246 16.56 -7.98 -16.06
CA LYS A 246 15.55 -8.51 -16.99
C LYS A 246 14.12 -8.49 -16.45
N GLY A 247 13.94 -8.10 -15.18
CA GLY A 247 12.64 -8.19 -14.51
C GLY A 247 12.28 -9.61 -14.07
N LEU A 248 10.98 -9.88 -13.95
CA LEU A 248 10.47 -11.21 -13.58
C LEU A 248 10.64 -12.20 -14.72
N GLU A 249 10.93 -13.47 -14.38
CA GLU A 249 10.89 -14.57 -15.34
C GLU A 249 9.52 -14.60 -16.04
N ALA A 250 9.52 -14.69 -17.37
CA ALA A 250 8.31 -14.54 -18.19
C ALA A 250 7.17 -15.48 -17.79
N LYS A 251 7.48 -16.74 -17.49
CA LYS A 251 6.49 -17.73 -17.05
C LYS A 251 5.87 -17.39 -15.70
N TYR A 252 6.69 -16.94 -14.75
CA TYR A 252 6.21 -16.52 -13.44
C TYR A 252 5.40 -15.23 -13.55
N LYS A 253 5.89 -14.26 -14.32
CA LYS A 253 5.18 -12.99 -14.57
C LYS A 253 3.79 -13.23 -15.14
N GLU A 254 3.67 -14.13 -16.11
CA GLU A 254 2.38 -14.50 -16.70
C GLU A 254 1.44 -15.18 -15.66
N GLN A 255 1.97 -16.07 -14.84
CA GLN A 255 1.18 -16.72 -13.79
C GLN A 255 0.72 -15.72 -12.74
N LEU A 256 1.62 -14.85 -12.29
CA LEU A 256 1.33 -13.79 -11.31
C LEU A 256 0.26 -12.83 -11.88
N TYR A 257 0.40 -12.44 -13.14
CA TYR A 257 -0.59 -11.62 -13.84
C TYR A 257 -1.97 -12.28 -13.85
N ARG A 258 -2.07 -13.54 -14.24
CA ARG A 258 -3.34 -14.28 -14.26
C ARG A 258 -3.97 -14.39 -12.88
N ASN A 259 -3.17 -14.68 -11.86
CA ASN A 259 -3.67 -14.81 -10.49
C ASN A 259 -4.15 -13.43 -9.96
N THR A 260 -3.39 -12.37 -10.20
CA THR A 260 -3.77 -11.01 -9.83
C THR A 260 -5.05 -10.58 -10.54
N ARG A 261 -5.16 -10.88 -11.83
CA ARG A 261 -6.35 -10.60 -12.62
C ARG A 261 -7.60 -11.27 -12.04
N ARG A 262 -7.50 -12.58 -11.77
CA ARG A 262 -8.60 -13.35 -11.18
C ARG A 262 -9.04 -12.78 -9.82
N GLU A 263 -8.08 -12.40 -8.98
CA GLU A 263 -8.37 -11.80 -7.67
C GLU A 263 -9.02 -10.41 -7.83
N LEU A 264 -8.52 -9.59 -8.76
CA LEU A 264 -9.11 -8.29 -9.07
C LEU A 264 -10.55 -8.40 -9.56
N ASP A 265 -10.81 -9.31 -10.50
CA ASP A 265 -12.16 -9.55 -11.03
C ASP A 265 -13.12 -10.01 -9.92
N ALA A 266 -12.65 -10.86 -9.00
CA ALA A 266 -13.43 -11.30 -7.84
C ALA A 266 -13.71 -10.13 -6.86
N MET A 267 -12.75 -9.24 -6.66
CA MET A 267 -12.91 -8.04 -5.83
C MET A 267 -13.95 -7.08 -6.45
N LEU A 268 -13.80 -6.75 -7.72
CA LEU A 268 -14.71 -5.87 -8.43
C LEU A 268 -16.13 -6.43 -8.43
N LEU A 269 -16.30 -7.72 -8.72
CA LEU A 269 -17.59 -8.38 -8.68
C LEU A 269 -18.27 -8.29 -7.30
N LYS A 270 -17.48 -8.37 -6.22
CA LYS A 270 -17.99 -8.27 -4.85
C LYS A 270 -18.41 -6.85 -4.52
N GLU A 271 -17.66 -5.85 -4.95
CA GLU A 271 -17.98 -4.44 -4.71
C GLU A 271 -19.22 -4.01 -5.48
N PHE A 272 -19.30 -4.33 -6.77
CA PHE A 272 -20.44 -3.97 -7.62
C PHE A 272 -21.73 -4.75 -7.30
N LYS A 273 -21.65 -5.94 -6.68
CA LYS A 273 -22.85 -6.68 -6.23
C LYS A 273 -23.43 -6.19 -4.91
N LYS A 274 -22.66 -5.46 -4.11
CA LYS A 274 -23.05 -5.04 -2.75
C LYS A 274 -23.76 -3.69 -2.67
N GLY A 275 -23.71 -2.86 -3.71
CA GLY A 275 -24.18 -1.49 -3.66
C GLY A 275 -25.41 -1.25 -4.52
N ASP A 276 -26.37 -0.49 -3.99
CA ASP A 276 -27.20 0.34 -4.83
C ASP A 276 -26.25 1.23 -5.64
N ALA A 277 -26.36 1.19 -6.96
CA ALA A 277 -25.39 1.70 -7.92
C ALA A 277 -25.07 3.22 -7.81
N GLU A 278 -25.69 3.92 -6.88
CA GLU A 278 -25.61 5.38 -6.76
C GLU A 278 -24.42 5.90 -5.93
N ASP A 279 -23.76 5.03 -5.12
CA ASP A 279 -22.71 5.47 -4.19
C ASP A 279 -21.34 4.77 -4.35
N ILE A 280 -21.15 3.94 -5.37
CA ILE A 280 -19.87 3.23 -5.55
C ILE A 280 -18.86 4.17 -6.16
N ARG A 281 -17.90 4.63 -5.34
CA ARG A 281 -16.68 5.29 -5.78
C ARG A 281 -15.51 4.32 -5.60
N PRO A 282 -15.17 3.54 -6.62
CA PRO A 282 -14.04 2.64 -6.50
C PRO A 282 -12.74 3.43 -6.30
N ASP A 283 -11.77 2.79 -5.63
CA ASP A 283 -10.41 3.33 -5.59
C ASP A 283 -9.83 3.44 -7.02
N ALA A 284 -8.72 4.17 -7.16
CA ALA A 284 -8.01 4.25 -8.44
C ALA A 284 -7.67 2.85 -8.98
N PRO A 285 -7.79 2.62 -10.29
CA PRO A 285 -7.50 1.33 -10.92
C PRO A 285 -6.17 0.71 -10.50
N PHE A 286 -5.09 1.51 -10.45
CA PHE A 286 -3.80 1.05 -9.96
C PHE A 286 -3.89 0.53 -8.51
N ILE A 287 -4.57 1.25 -7.63
CA ILE A 287 -4.73 0.85 -6.22
C ILE A 287 -5.55 -0.43 -6.09
N LEU A 288 -6.58 -0.61 -6.91
CA LEU A 288 -7.35 -1.87 -6.96
C LEU A 288 -6.47 -3.03 -7.42
N GLY A 289 -5.67 -2.82 -8.46
CA GLY A 289 -4.69 -3.80 -8.93
C GLY A 289 -3.65 -4.13 -7.87
N LEU A 290 -3.09 -3.12 -7.18
CA LEU A 290 -2.14 -3.30 -6.10
C LEU A 290 -2.73 -4.09 -4.92
N LYS A 291 -3.98 -3.81 -4.53
CA LYS A 291 -4.68 -4.58 -3.50
C LYS A 291 -4.85 -6.05 -3.90
N ALA A 292 -5.21 -6.32 -5.15
CA ALA A 292 -5.34 -7.68 -5.66
C ALA A 292 -3.99 -8.41 -5.67
N LEU A 293 -2.94 -7.75 -6.14
CA LEU A 293 -1.58 -8.30 -6.17
C LEU A 293 -1.06 -8.61 -4.76
N LEU A 294 -1.24 -7.68 -3.80
CA LEU A 294 -0.86 -7.90 -2.41
C LEU A 294 -1.54 -9.13 -1.80
N ARG A 295 -2.79 -9.40 -2.15
CA ARG A 295 -3.49 -10.63 -1.70
C ARG A 295 -2.88 -11.88 -2.30
N VAL A 296 -2.54 -11.86 -3.58
CA VAL A 296 -1.88 -13.00 -4.24
C VAL A 296 -0.51 -13.25 -3.62
N LEU A 297 0.31 -12.22 -3.47
CA LEU A 297 1.63 -12.32 -2.85
C LEU A 297 1.56 -12.75 -1.38
N ALA A 298 0.57 -12.29 -0.62
CA ALA A 298 0.37 -12.70 0.76
C ALA A 298 0.08 -14.20 0.87
N MET A 299 -0.70 -14.76 -0.04
CA MET A 299 -0.95 -16.20 -0.09
C MET A 299 0.30 -16.98 -0.49
N GLU A 300 1.02 -16.50 -1.50
CA GLU A 300 2.25 -17.13 -1.98
C GLU A 300 3.36 -17.11 -0.92
N TRP A 301 3.62 -15.95 -0.31
CA TRP A 301 4.68 -15.80 0.68
C TRP A 301 4.35 -16.42 2.03
N ALA A 302 3.08 -16.63 2.34
CA ALA A 302 2.64 -17.40 3.50
C ALA A 302 2.70 -18.92 3.26
N GLY A 303 3.16 -19.39 2.10
CA GLY A 303 3.30 -20.81 1.78
C GLY A 303 1.98 -21.57 1.65
N LYS A 304 0.92 -20.91 1.18
CA LYS A 304 -0.42 -21.51 0.99
C LYS A 304 -0.77 -21.65 -0.48
#